data_14cc89609ac9376d96eb7879855037f1
#
_entry.id   14cc89609ac9376d96eb7879855037f1
#
_cell.length_a   1.000
_cell.length_b   1.000
_cell.length_c   1.000
_cell.angle_alpha   90.00
_cell.angle_beta   90.00
_cell.angle_gamma   90.00
#
_symmetry.space_group_name_H-M   'P 1'
#
loop_
_entity.id
_entity.type
_entity.pdbx_description
1 polymer ?
#
loop_
_entity_poly.entity_id
_entity_poly.type
_entity_poly.pdbx_seq_one_letter_code
_entity_poly.pdbx_strand_id
1 'polypeptide(L)'
;MNPRRLDAWYFIAWVLSLFAMALLPSSPVAAEPGQFIVSLVAEKKLNGLPPGPLYWRIENFPALDQAQSAAAASPTSLAAAVSGKVWLFTLGQKGGATPGGTKVAEVGPVPVFAAPEYLLRINHAGGPPGSKTPVHSHPGSESFYVLAGQVGQRTPHGVNRTEAGQSMVGHGPDMPMEVFSGGTTDLDQLVMFLLDATRPASVPAKFE
;
A
#
# COMPACT_ATOMS: atom_id res chain seq x y z
N MET A 1 79.48 28.76 -63.02
CA MET A 1 78.40 29.26 -63.83
C MET A 1 77.08 28.73 -63.19
N ASN A 2 76.25 29.67 -62.75
CA ASN A 2 75.03 29.43 -62.00
C ASN A 2 73.84 29.17 -62.93
N PRO A 3 72.88 28.35 -62.60
CA PRO A 3 71.51 28.83 -62.67
C PRO A 3 70.57 28.36 -61.55
N ARG A 4 69.98 29.33 -61.07
CA ARG A 4 68.57 29.63 -60.74
C ARG A 4 67.71 28.55 -60.06
N ARG A 5 67.32 28.97 -58.85
CA ARG A 5 66.26 28.45 -58.01
C ARG A 5 64.90 28.78 -58.61
N LEU A 6 63.95 27.82 -58.45
CA LEU A 6 62.50 28.04 -58.57
C LEU A 6 61.85 27.56 -57.28
N ASP A 7 61.31 28.52 -56.56
CA ASP A 7 60.57 28.34 -55.35
C ASP A 7 59.12 27.93 -55.71
N ALA A 8 58.72 26.76 -55.26
CA ALA A 8 57.33 26.33 -55.35
C ALA A 8 56.59 26.56 -53.98
N TRP A 9 55.65 27.45 -54.02
CA TRP A 9 54.78 27.72 -52.88
C TRP A 9 53.66 26.72 -52.84
N TYR A 10 53.62 25.82 -51.84
CA TYR A 10 52.48 24.97 -51.57
C TYR A 10 51.53 25.70 -50.64
N PHE A 11 50.34 26.08 -51.14
CA PHE A 11 49.22 26.53 -50.38
C PHE A 11 48.53 25.29 -49.76
N ILE A 12 48.67 25.08 -48.45
CA ILE A 12 47.86 24.10 -47.69
C ILE A 12 46.58 24.79 -47.31
N ALA A 13 45.47 24.40 -47.99
CA ALA A 13 44.12 24.77 -47.59
C ALA A 13 43.65 23.89 -46.50
N TRP A 14 43.50 24.43 -45.28
CA TRP A 14 42.83 23.79 -44.14
C TRP A 14 41.32 23.85 -44.35
N VAL A 15 40.69 22.74 -44.63
CA VAL A 15 39.22 22.60 -44.61
C VAL A 15 38.80 22.34 -43.16
N LEU A 16 38.28 23.33 -42.47
CA LEU A 16 37.63 23.21 -41.19
C LEU A 16 36.23 22.62 -41.39
N SER A 17 36.10 21.28 -41.19
CA SER A 17 34.79 20.61 -41.12
C SER A 17 34.18 20.88 -39.77
N LEU A 18 33.22 21.83 -39.70
CA LEU A 18 32.35 22.04 -38.54
C LEU A 18 31.37 20.86 -38.43
N PHE A 19 31.67 19.91 -37.57
CA PHE A 19 30.71 18.89 -37.14
C PHE A 19 29.70 19.55 -36.20
N ALA A 20 28.53 19.94 -36.72
CA ALA A 20 27.39 20.33 -35.91
C ALA A 20 26.82 19.08 -35.24
N MET A 21 27.21 18.84 -34.00
CA MET A 21 26.65 17.81 -33.13
C MET A 21 25.25 18.24 -32.72
N ALA A 22 24.23 17.76 -33.41
CA ALA A 22 22.83 17.97 -33.05
C ALA A 22 22.59 17.32 -31.69
N LEU A 23 22.44 18.14 -30.64
CA LEU A 23 21.93 17.72 -29.33
C LEU A 23 20.46 17.32 -29.52
N LEU A 24 20.20 16.03 -29.67
CA LEU A 24 18.84 15.49 -29.56
C LEU A 24 18.36 15.73 -28.13
N PRO A 25 17.15 16.31 -27.94
CA PRO A 25 16.59 16.42 -26.60
C PRO A 25 16.38 14.99 -26.06
N SER A 26 17.07 14.66 -24.98
CA SER A 26 16.80 13.42 -24.24
C SER A 26 15.39 13.54 -23.69
N SER A 27 14.49 12.67 -24.16
CA SER A 27 13.17 12.50 -23.54
C SER A 27 13.37 12.17 -22.06
N PRO A 28 12.62 12.79 -21.12
CA PRO A 28 12.70 12.39 -19.73
C PRO A 28 12.31 10.92 -19.64
N VAL A 29 13.24 10.09 -19.19
CA VAL A 29 12.96 8.70 -18.81
C VAL A 29 11.99 8.81 -17.64
N ALA A 30 10.76 8.32 -17.79
CA ALA A 30 9.83 8.21 -16.69
C ALA A 30 10.50 7.38 -15.59
N ALA A 31 10.56 7.93 -14.37
CA ALA A 31 11.11 7.19 -13.24
C ALA A 31 10.31 5.89 -13.08
N GLU A 32 11.00 4.76 -12.97
CA GLU A 32 10.36 3.48 -12.65
C GLU A 32 9.55 3.65 -11.36
N PRO A 33 8.29 3.16 -11.30
CA PRO A 33 7.49 3.24 -10.08
C PRO A 33 8.25 2.55 -8.95
N GLY A 34 8.40 3.22 -7.81
CA GLY A 34 8.97 2.62 -6.62
C GLY A 34 8.16 1.40 -6.17
N GLN A 35 8.72 0.60 -5.29
CA GLN A 35 8.08 -0.64 -4.83
C GLN A 35 6.91 -0.35 -3.87
N PHE A 36 5.79 -1.02 -4.06
CA PHE A 36 4.71 -1.12 -3.07
C PHE A 36 5.13 -2.11 -1.99
N ILE A 37 5.22 -1.64 -0.74
CA ILE A 37 5.72 -2.43 0.40
C ILE A 37 4.53 -2.85 1.26
N VAL A 38 4.53 -4.10 1.73
CA VAL A 38 3.55 -4.63 2.67
C VAL A 38 4.29 -5.31 3.82
N SER A 39 4.03 -4.86 5.04
CA SER A 39 4.64 -5.39 6.27
C SER A 39 3.57 -5.88 7.24
N LEU A 40 3.75 -7.08 7.79
CA LEU A 40 2.91 -7.58 8.88
C LEU A 40 3.16 -6.74 10.14
N VAL A 41 2.09 -6.29 10.78
CA VAL A 41 2.14 -5.48 12.01
C VAL A 41 1.67 -6.28 13.22
N ALA A 42 0.54 -6.95 13.11
CA ALA A 42 -0.02 -7.80 14.16
C ALA A 42 -0.95 -8.86 13.57
N GLU A 43 -1.04 -10.01 14.22
CA GLU A 43 -2.04 -11.04 13.88
C GLU A 43 -2.48 -11.85 15.10
N LYS A 44 -3.68 -12.41 15.05
CA LYS A 44 -4.26 -13.26 16.09
C LYS A 44 -5.30 -14.20 15.48
N LYS A 45 -5.27 -15.46 15.88
CA LYS A 45 -6.28 -16.46 15.51
C LYS A 45 -7.48 -16.44 16.45
N LEU A 46 -8.65 -16.77 15.90
CA LEU A 46 -9.92 -16.84 16.62
C LEU A 46 -10.68 -18.11 16.21
N ASN A 47 -11.32 -18.78 17.18
CA ASN A 47 -12.17 -19.94 16.92
C ASN A 47 -13.61 -19.57 16.52
N GLY A 48 -13.97 -18.30 16.55
CA GLY A 48 -15.30 -17.81 16.18
C GLY A 48 -15.40 -16.29 16.20
N LEU A 49 -16.46 -15.78 15.60
CA LEU A 49 -16.72 -14.33 15.52
C LEU A 49 -17.84 -13.93 16.49
N PRO A 50 -17.82 -12.68 16.99
CA PRO A 50 -18.97 -12.11 17.67
C PRO A 50 -20.20 -12.11 16.75
N PRO A 51 -21.42 -12.23 17.31
CA PRO A 51 -22.64 -12.21 16.51
C PRO A 51 -22.96 -10.83 15.95
N GLY A 52 -23.68 -10.78 14.83
CA GLY A 52 -24.19 -9.57 14.18
C GLY A 52 -23.20 -8.88 13.24
N PRO A 53 -23.53 -7.69 12.73
CA PRO A 53 -22.66 -6.92 11.85
C PRO A 53 -21.39 -6.49 12.58
N LEU A 54 -20.23 -6.74 11.96
CA LEU A 54 -18.92 -6.44 12.55
C LEU A 54 -18.27 -5.25 11.87
N TYR A 55 -17.55 -4.48 12.68
CA TYR A 55 -16.83 -3.27 12.28
C TYR A 55 -15.42 -3.31 12.85
N TRP A 56 -14.43 -2.86 12.08
CA TRP A 56 -13.13 -2.53 12.61
C TRP A 56 -13.19 -1.18 13.31
N ARG A 57 -13.00 -1.16 14.62
CA ARG A 57 -12.77 0.05 15.40
C ARG A 57 -11.27 0.29 15.51
N ILE A 58 -10.83 1.48 15.16
CA ILE A 58 -9.44 1.93 15.17
C ILE A 58 -9.31 3.01 16.22
N GLU A 59 -8.45 2.78 17.21
CA GLU A 59 -8.24 3.69 18.35
C GLU A 59 -6.75 3.96 18.51
N ASN A 60 -6.38 5.20 18.89
CA ASN A 60 -5.04 5.54 19.32
C ASN A 60 -4.91 5.43 20.83
N PHE A 61 -3.75 4.99 21.30
CA PHE A 61 -3.37 4.93 22.70
C PHE A 61 -2.12 5.77 22.97
N PRO A 62 -1.96 6.29 24.22
CA PRO A 62 -0.77 7.06 24.60
C PRO A 62 0.50 6.22 24.65
N ALA A 63 0.38 4.91 24.99
CA ALA A 63 1.51 4.00 25.16
C ALA A 63 1.16 2.58 24.71
N LEU A 64 2.19 1.85 24.22
CA LEU A 64 2.02 0.51 23.64
C LEU A 64 1.57 -0.53 24.69
N ASP A 65 2.10 -0.47 25.89
CA ASP A 65 1.72 -1.36 26.98
C ASP A 65 0.25 -1.25 27.37
N GLN A 66 -0.32 -0.03 27.33
CA GLN A 66 -1.74 0.20 27.57
C GLN A 66 -2.60 -0.41 26.45
N ALA A 67 -2.21 -0.21 25.18
CA ALA A 67 -2.90 -0.82 24.04
C ALA A 67 -2.80 -2.36 24.07
N GLN A 68 -1.64 -2.91 24.44
CA GLN A 68 -1.43 -4.35 24.59
C GLN A 68 -2.28 -4.93 25.72
N SER A 69 -2.39 -4.24 26.86
CA SER A 69 -3.26 -4.64 27.98
C SER A 69 -4.72 -4.65 27.54
N ALA A 70 -5.18 -3.65 26.80
CA ALA A 70 -6.52 -3.60 26.23
C ALA A 70 -6.77 -4.73 25.21
N ALA A 71 -5.78 -5.02 24.36
CA ALA A 71 -5.86 -6.13 23.39
C ALA A 71 -5.89 -7.51 24.07
N ALA A 72 -5.19 -7.67 25.19
CA ALA A 72 -5.22 -8.90 25.97
C ALA A 72 -6.59 -9.16 26.64
N ALA A 73 -7.30 -8.10 27.01
CA ALA A 73 -8.64 -8.17 27.59
C ALA A 73 -9.76 -8.47 26.56
N SER A 74 -9.44 -8.46 25.26
CA SER A 74 -10.41 -8.69 24.18
C SER A 74 -9.89 -9.73 23.18
N PRO A 75 -10.64 -10.82 22.91
CA PRO A 75 -10.22 -11.83 21.95
C PRO A 75 -10.10 -11.29 20.52
N THR A 76 -10.86 -10.24 20.17
CA THR A 76 -10.94 -9.67 18.82
C THR A 76 -10.12 -8.39 18.66
N SER A 77 -9.19 -8.11 19.59
CA SER A 77 -8.35 -6.91 19.53
C SER A 77 -6.87 -7.23 19.28
N LEU A 78 -6.22 -6.32 18.55
CA LEU A 78 -4.80 -6.33 18.21
C LEU A 78 -4.20 -4.96 18.52
N ALA A 79 -2.99 -4.92 19.10
CA ALA A 79 -2.27 -3.68 19.39
C ALA A 79 -0.96 -3.63 18.64
N ALA A 80 -0.58 -2.46 18.14
CA ALA A 80 0.67 -2.24 17.44
C ALA A 80 1.15 -0.80 17.51
N ALA A 81 2.48 -0.60 17.36
CA ALA A 81 3.07 0.70 17.12
C ALA A 81 3.53 0.78 15.67
N VAL A 82 3.01 1.73 14.90
CA VAL A 82 3.34 1.92 13.49
C VAL A 82 3.10 3.38 13.09
N SER A 83 3.90 3.92 12.16
CA SER A 83 3.86 5.31 11.69
C SER A 83 3.84 6.33 12.84
N GLY A 84 4.69 6.09 13.86
CA GLY A 84 4.85 7.00 15.01
C GLY A 84 3.67 7.07 15.99
N LYS A 85 2.67 6.18 15.86
CA LYS A 85 1.48 6.11 16.72
C LYS A 85 1.30 4.72 17.30
N VAL A 86 0.57 4.65 18.41
CA VAL A 86 0.13 3.39 19.00
C VAL A 86 -1.35 3.19 18.69
N TRP A 87 -1.66 2.00 18.18
CA TRP A 87 -2.97 1.64 17.66
C TRP A 87 -3.54 0.44 18.39
N LEU A 88 -4.85 0.47 18.60
CA LEU A 88 -5.66 -0.68 18.94
C LEU A 88 -6.70 -0.88 17.83
N PHE A 89 -6.75 -2.08 17.29
CA PHE A 89 -7.71 -2.51 16.27
C PHE A 89 -8.64 -3.53 16.93
N THR A 90 -9.92 -3.27 16.93
CA THR A 90 -10.93 -4.19 17.52
C THR A 90 -11.99 -4.52 16.48
N LEU A 91 -12.16 -5.80 16.19
CA LEU A 91 -13.30 -6.28 15.40
C LEU A 91 -14.48 -6.53 16.32
N GLY A 92 -15.58 -5.81 16.13
CA GLY A 92 -16.75 -5.92 17.01
C GLY A 92 -17.97 -5.19 16.48
N GLN A 93 -18.99 -5.07 17.32
CA GLN A 93 -20.19 -4.32 16.98
C GLN A 93 -19.91 -2.83 16.86
N LYS A 94 -20.75 -2.13 16.07
CA LYS A 94 -20.66 -0.69 15.88
C LYS A 94 -20.76 0.09 17.22
N GLY A 95 -20.03 1.19 17.31
CA GLY A 95 -20.17 2.17 18.39
C GLY A 95 -19.41 1.87 19.68
N GLY A 96 -18.65 0.76 19.74
CA GLY A 96 -17.82 0.45 20.91
C GLY A 96 -16.71 1.49 21.18
N ALA A 97 -16.17 1.48 22.39
CA ALA A 97 -15.01 2.26 22.80
C ALA A 97 -14.17 1.47 23.82
N THR A 98 -12.86 1.69 23.82
CA THR A 98 -11.95 1.08 24.78
C THR A 98 -11.47 2.13 25.80
N PRO A 99 -11.56 1.87 27.12
CA PRO A 99 -11.02 2.80 28.10
C PRO A 99 -9.55 3.13 27.85
N GLY A 100 -9.20 4.41 27.87
CA GLY A 100 -7.85 4.90 27.56
C GLY A 100 -7.56 5.09 26.08
N GLY A 101 -8.40 4.60 25.19
CA GLY A 101 -8.28 4.80 23.74
C GLY A 101 -9.02 6.04 23.25
N THR A 102 -8.50 6.64 22.19
CA THR A 102 -9.17 7.70 21.43
C THR A 102 -9.58 7.15 20.08
N LYS A 103 -10.88 7.09 19.80
CA LYS A 103 -11.42 6.59 18.54
C LYS A 103 -10.97 7.46 17.36
N VAL A 104 -10.38 6.81 16.35
CA VAL A 104 -9.91 7.44 15.12
C VAL A 104 -10.88 7.16 13.98
N ALA A 105 -11.28 5.89 13.81
CA ALA A 105 -12.18 5.48 12.73
C ALA A 105 -13.00 4.24 13.14
N GLU A 106 -14.07 3.99 12.38
CA GLU A 106 -14.86 2.77 12.45
C GLU A 106 -15.24 2.38 11.02
N VAL A 107 -14.83 1.16 10.61
CA VAL A 107 -14.88 0.70 9.22
C VAL A 107 -15.75 -0.53 9.13
N GLY A 108 -16.80 -0.49 8.36
CA GLY A 108 -17.73 -1.63 8.23
C GLY A 108 -19.12 -1.22 7.72
N PRO A 109 -20.07 -2.18 7.70
CA PRO A 109 -19.89 -3.58 8.14
C PRO A 109 -18.90 -4.34 7.24
N VAL A 110 -18.00 -5.11 7.85
CA VAL A 110 -17.09 -5.97 7.09
C VAL A 110 -17.81 -7.20 6.57
N PRO A 111 -17.55 -7.65 5.34
CA PRO A 111 -18.07 -8.91 4.84
C PRO A 111 -17.63 -10.08 5.74
N VAL A 112 -18.58 -10.77 6.35
CA VAL A 112 -18.33 -11.97 7.15
C VAL A 112 -18.62 -13.23 6.33
N PHE A 113 -17.96 -14.32 6.67
CA PHE A 113 -18.06 -15.61 5.97
C PHE A 113 -17.85 -16.74 6.99
N ALA A 114 -18.18 -17.98 6.61
CA ALA A 114 -17.94 -19.15 7.46
C ALA A 114 -16.52 -19.68 7.25
N ALA A 115 -15.80 -19.92 8.34
CA ALA A 115 -14.49 -20.57 8.35
C ALA A 115 -14.32 -21.42 9.61
N PRO A 116 -13.49 -22.51 9.55
CA PRO A 116 -13.18 -23.32 10.73
C PRO A 116 -12.43 -22.57 11.83
N GLU A 117 -11.54 -21.65 11.43
CA GLU A 117 -10.75 -20.77 12.28
C GLU A 117 -10.54 -19.44 11.54
N TYR A 118 -10.57 -18.33 12.23
CA TYR A 118 -10.35 -17.00 11.66
C TYR A 118 -8.97 -16.47 12.03
N LEU A 119 -8.39 -15.66 11.13
CA LEU A 119 -7.19 -14.87 11.36
C LEU A 119 -7.55 -13.40 11.26
N LEU A 120 -7.40 -12.68 12.37
CA LEU A 120 -7.31 -11.21 12.36
C LEU A 120 -5.89 -10.84 12.03
N ARG A 121 -5.70 -9.95 11.05
CA ARG A 121 -4.37 -9.52 10.64
C ARG A 121 -4.37 -8.04 10.30
N ILE A 122 -3.32 -7.35 10.73
CA ILE A 122 -3.06 -5.94 10.41
C ILE A 122 -1.76 -5.88 9.63
N ASN A 123 -1.82 -5.29 8.46
CA ASN A 123 -0.63 -4.93 7.70
C ASN A 123 -0.47 -3.40 7.67
N HIS A 124 0.76 -2.96 7.59
CA HIS A 124 1.15 -1.62 7.18
C HIS A 124 1.60 -1.70 5.73
N ALA A 125 1.06 -0.88 4.86
CA ALA A 125 1.32 -0.96 3.44
C ALA A 125 1.36 0.42 2.79
N GLY A 126 2.11 0.54 1.71
CA GLY A 126 2.21 1.77 0.94
C GLY A 126 3.36 1.80 -0.03
N GLY A 127 3.62 2.99 -0.57
CA GLY A 127 4.70 3.23 -1.52
C GLY A 127 4.47 4.48 -2.35
N PRO A 128 5.42 4.84 -3.20
CA PRO A 128 5.36 6.06 -4.00
C PRO A 128 4.22 6.00 -5.03
N PRO A 129 3.82 7.17 -5.57
CA PRO A 129 2.78 7.27 -6.59
C PRO A 129 2.97 6.26 -7.74
N GLY A 130 1.90 5.57 -8.10
CA GLY A 130 1.90 4.56 -9.16
C GLY A 130 2.41 3.17 -8.76
N SER A 131 3.01 3.01 -7.57
CA SER A 131 3.37 1.68 -7.06
C SER A 131 2.12 0.85 -6.76
N LYS A 132 2.22 -0.48 -6.91
CA LYS A 132 1.06 -1.37 -6.79
C LYS A 132 1.43 -2.80 -6.42
N THR A 133 0.46 -3.54 -5.90
CA THR A 133 0.57 -4.99 -5.71
C THR A 133 0.37 -5.72 -7.04
N PRO A 134 0.88 -6.95 -7.19
CA PRO A 134 0.35 -7.89 -8.20
C PRO A 134 -1.16 -8.11 -7.97
N VAL A 135 -1.87 -8.58 -9.00
CA VAL A 135 -3.27 -9.02 -8.85
C VAL A 135 -3.30 -10.26 -7.97
N HIS A 136 -4.10 -10.20 -6.91
CA HIS A 136 -4.19 -11.24 -5.89
C HIS A 136 -5.61 -11.32 -5.31
N SER A 137 -5.88 -12.32 -4.48
CA SER A 137 -7.09 -12.42 -3.66
C SER A 137 -6.76 -12.90 -2.26
N HIS A 138 -7.72 -12.71 -1.35
CA HIS A 138 -7.65 -13.14 0.04
C HIS A 138 -8.76 -14.13 0.38
N PRO A 139 -8.54 -15.12 1.28
CA PRO A 139 -9.59 -16.00 1.76
C PRO A 139 -10.45 -15.32 2.84
N GLY A 140 -10.86 -14.08 2.60
CA GLY A 140 -11.63 -13.30 3.56
C GLY A 140 -11.85 -11.87 3.12
N SER A 141 -12.13 -10.99 4.07
CA SER A 141 -12.37 -9.57 3.83
C SER A 141 -11.20 -8.71 4.27
N GLU A 142 -11.05 -7.58 3.58
CA GLU A 142 -10.09 -6.54 3.95
C GLU A 142 -10.79 -5.20 4.15
N SER A 143 -10.13 -4.32 4.89
CA SER A 143 -10.57 -2.94 5.11
C SER A 143 -9.34 -2.05 5.22
N PHE A 144 -9.47 -0.78 4.83
CA PHE A 144 -8.36 0.16 4.75
C PHE A 144 -8.63 1.39 5.63
N TYR A 145 -7.57 1.90 6.25
CA TYR A 145 -7.52 3.24 6.82
C TYR A 145 -6.27 3.94 6.31
N VAL A 146 -6.45 5.04 5.58
CA VAL A 146 -5.35 5.76 4.93
C VAL A 146 -4.75 6.79 5.87
N LEU A 147 -3.45 6.69 6.13
CA LEU A 147 -2.69 7.61 6.99
C LEU A 147 -2.18 8.81 6.20
N ALA A 148 -1.70 8.58 4.96
CA ALA A 148 -1.23 9.59 4.04
C ALA A 148 -1.44 9.15 2.58
N GLY A 149 -1.50 10.10 1.65
CA GLY A 149 -1.69 9.83 0.23
C GLY A 149 -3.11 9.36 -0.11
N GLN A 150 -3.23 8.55 -1.15
CA GLN A 150 -4.48 7.99 -1.65
C GLN A 150 -4.29 6.52 -2.02
N VAL A 151 -5.11 5.63 -1.47
CA VAL A 151 -5.20 4.25 -1.93
C VAL A 151 -6.20 4.13 -3.08
N GLY A 152 -5.85 3.33 -4.08
CA GLY A 152 -6.77 2.81 -5.09
C GLY A 152 -6.87 1.29 -5.00
N GLN A 153 -8.08 0.75 -5.12
CA GLN A 153 -8.33 -0.68 -5.25
C GLN A 153 -9.07 -0.93 -6.56
N ARG A 154 -8.46 -1.73 -7.44
CA ARG A 154 -9.07 -2.21 -8.69
C ARG A 154 -9.58 -3.63 -8.49
N THR A 155 -10.80 -3.88 -8.97
CA THR A 155 -11.44 -5.19 -9.01
C THR A 155 -12.16 -5.35 -10.36
N PRO A 156 -12.74 -6.53 -10.70
CA PRO A 156 -13.63 -6.67 -11.86
C PRO A 156 -14.82 -5.70 -11.87
N HIS A 157 -15.20 -5.16 -10.71
CA HIS A 157 -16.32 -4.23 -10.56
C HIS A 157 -15.94 -2.74 -10.73
N GLY A 158 -14.66 -2.44 -10.94
CA GLY A 158 -14.15 -1.08 -11.13
C GLY A 158 -13.04 -0.70 -10.16
N VAL A 159 -12.85 0.61 -9.99
CA VAL A 159 -11.81 1.19 -9.14
C VAL A 159 -12.44 2.05 -8.07
N ASN A 160 -12.14 1.72 -6.81
CA ASN A 160 -12.44 2.56 -5.65
C ASN A 160 -11.19 3.32 -5.23
N ARG A 161 -11.36 4.54 -4.67
CA ARG A 161 -10.27 5.37 -4.15
C ARG A 161 -10.64 5.94 -2.79
N THR A 162 -9.64 6.10 -1.93
CA THR A 162 -9.81 6.60 -0.56
C THR A 162 -8.62 7.46 -0.18
N GLU A 163 -8.90 8.64 0.37
CA GLU A 163 -7.92 9.68 0.74
C GLU A 163 -7.43 9.53 2.19
N ALA A 164 -6.35 10.24 2.52
CA ALA A 164 -5.82 10.34 3.87
C ALA A 164 -6.90 10.74 4.89
N GLY A 165 -6.90 10.08 6.06
CA GLY A 165 -7.88 10.27 7.12
C GLY A 165 -9.22 9.54 6.89
N GLN A 166 -9.39 8.88 5.76
CA GLN A 166 -10.60 8.13 5.41
C GLN A 166 -10.38 6.63 5.46
N SER A 167 -11.47 5.88 5.44
CA SER A 167 -11.48 4.43 5.46
C SER A 167 -12.39 3.86 4.38
N MET A 168 -12.08 2.64 3.96
CA MET A 168 -12.83 1.89 2.97
C MET A 168 -12.98 0.43 3.41
N VAL A 169 -14.17 -0.12 3.25
CA VAL A 169 -14.37 -1.57 3.28
C VAL A 169 -14.06 -2.10 1.88
N GLY A 170 -13.16 -3.08 1.80
CA GLY A 170 -12.87 -3.80 0.57
C GLY A 170 -13.91 -4.89 0.30
N HIS A 171 -13.49 -5.90 -0.43
CA HIS A 171 -14.37 -7.00 -0.85
C HIS A 171 -14.30 -8.18 0.11
N GLY A 172 -15.26 -9.10 -0.04
CA GLY A 172 -15.28 -10.39 0.65
C GLY A 172 -14.29 -11.42 0.05
N PRO A 173 -14.41 -12.69 0.48
CA PRO A 173 -13.47 -13.74 0.10
C PRO A 173 -13.31 -13.90 -1.41
N ASP A 174 -12.07 -14.24 -1.79
CA ASP A 174 -11.66 -14.67 -3.14
C ASP A 174 -11.87 -13.66 -4.27
N MET A 175 -12.17 -12.38 -3.97
CA MET A 175 -12.28 -11.33 -4.98
C MET A 175 -10.88 -10.97 -5.52
N PRO A 176 -10.63 -11.10 -6.85
CA PRO A 176 -9.39 -10.62 -7.45
C PRO A 176 -9.26 -9.11 -7.33
N MET A 177 -8.09 -8.62 -6.90
CA MET A 177 -7.85 -7.21 -6.73
C MET A 177 -6.39 -6.81 -6.99
N GLU A 178 -6.18 -5.55 -7.30
CA GLU A 178 -4.89 -4.85 -7.33
C GLU A 178 -5.01 -3.60 -6.46
N VAL A 179 -4.13 -3.43 -5.48
CA VAL A 179 -4.07 -2.23 -4.63
C VAL A 179 -2.91 -1.36 -5.08
N PHE A 180 -3.11 -0.06 -5.17
CA PHE A 180 -2.10 0.87 -5.69
C PHE A 180 -2.10 2.23 -4.99
N SER A 181 -0.94 2.90 -5.02
CA SER A 181 -0.80 4.31 -4.64
C SER A 181 -1.34 5.19 -5.76
N GLY A 182 -2.52 5.76 -5.55
CA GLY A 182 -3.29 6.46 -6.58
C GLY A 182 -3.15 7.99 -6.56
N GLY A 183 -2.50 8.54 -5.55
CA GLY A 183 -2.29 9.97 -5.36
C GLY A 183 -1.02 10.50 -6.00
N THR A 184 -0.64 11.73 -5.62
CA THR A 184 0.58 12.42 -6.04
C THR A 184 1.68 12.41 -4.98
N THR A 185 1.38 11.89 -3.79
CA THR A 185 2.29 11.69 -2.66
C THR A 185 2.30 10.22 -2.27
N ASP A 186 3.30 9.81 -1.51
CA ASP A 186 3.44 8.44 -1.04
C ASP A 186 2.19 8.01 -0.27
N LEU A 187 1.71 6.81 -0.57
CA LEU A 187 0.67 6.14 0.20
C LEU A 187 1.26 5.56 1.47
N ASP A 188 0.60 5.82 2.59
CA ASP A 188 0.80 5.16 3.88
C ASP A 188 -0.57 4.73 4.41
N GLN A 189 -0.77 3.44 4.70
CA GLN A 189 -2.07 2.90 5.11
C GLN A 189 -1.96 1.70 6.04
N LEU A 190 -3.02 1.53 6.84
CA LEU A 190 -3.28 0.35 7.63
C LEU A 190 -4.33 -0.51 6.91
N VAL A 191 -4.04 -1.80 6.80
CA VAL A 191 -4.95 -2.76 6.17
C VAL A 191 -5.36 -3.80 7.22
N MET A 192 -6.65 -3.90 7.49
CA MET A 192 -7.23 -4.80 8.46
C MET A 192 -7.91 -5.96 7.73
N PHE A 193 -7.55 -7.18 8.10
CA PHE A 193 -8.08 -8.41 7.50
C PHE A 193 -8.84 -9.25 8.50
N LEU A 194 -9.95 -9.82 8.03
CA LEU A 194 -10.61 -10.99 8.61
C LEU A 194 -10.48 -12.12 7.60
N LEU A 195 -9.67 -13.15 7.88
CA LEU A 195 -9.32 -14.21 6.95
C LEU A 195 -9.70 -15.60 7.51
N ASP A 196 -9.87 -16.57 6.60
CA ASP A 196 -9.86 -18.00 6.94
C ASP A 196 -8.42 -18.42 7.27
N ALA A 197 -8.16 -18.75 8.53
CA ALA A 197 -6.84 -19.12 9.04
C ALA A 197 -6.31 -20.46 8.51
N THR A 198 -7.13 -21.25 7.84
CA THR A 198 -6.75 -22.55 7.25
C THR A 198 -6.21 -22.44 5.83
N ARG A 199 -6.25 -21.22 5.25
CA ARG A 199 -5.83 -20.93 3.89
C ARG A 199 -4.67 -19.91 3.87
N PRO A 200 -3.84 -19.88 2.80
CA PRO A 200 -2.85 -18.81 2.62
C PRO A 200 -3.52 -17.44 2.66
N ALA A 201 -2.94 -16.47 3.41
CA ALA A 201 -3.52 -15.15 3.59
C ALA A 201 -3.66 -14.35 2.27
N SER A 202 -2.88 -14.69 1.25
CA SER A 202 -2.98 -14.11 -0.10
C SER A 202 -2.54 -15.14 -1.12
N VAL A 203 -3.19 -15.16 -2.27
CA VAL A 203 -2.85 -16.01 -3.42
C VAL A 203 -2.85 -15.17 -4.71
N PRO A 204 -1.98 -15.47 -5.69
CA PRO A 204 -2.02 -14.86 -7.00
C PRO A 204 -3.39 -15.07 -7.66
N ALA A 205 -3.91 -14.03 -8.32
CA ALA A 205 -5.17 -14.06 -9.04
C ALA A 205 -5.03 -13.36 -10.40
N LYS A 206 -6.11 -13.38 -11.20
CA LYS A 206 -6.21 -12.65 -12.48
C LYS A 206 -7.59 -12.00 -12.56
N PHE A 207 -7.67 -10.87 -13.23
CA PHE A 207 -8.96 -10.34 -13.68
C PHE A 207 -9.46 -11.17 -14.86
N GLU A 208 -10.71 -11.59 -14.83
CA GLU A 208 -11.41 -12.23 -15.94
C GLU A 208 -12.02 -11.17 -16.85
#